data_af968997cac5bd58c6573f342c3a91fc
#
_entry.id   af968997cac5bd58c6573f342c3a91fc
#
_cell.length_a   1.000
_cell.length_b   1.000
_cell.length_c   1.000
_cell.angle_alpha   90.00
_cell.angle_beta   90.00
_cell.angle_gamma   90.00
#
_symmetry.space_group_name_H-M   'P 1'
#
loop_
_entity.id
_entity.type
_entity.pdbx_description
1 polymer ?
#
loop_
_entity_poly.entity_id
_entity_poly.type
_entity_poly.pdbx_seq_one_letter_code
_entity_poly.pdbx_strand_id
1 'polypeptide(L)'
;DTPDDVVFDHFQARAYPDQPMGRPILGTKELVLGFSRDSICDYLGANYTFPRMVVSAAGNLDHRALVEMVGNAFDKPPSKSEQSVEPAKYLGGDATDDRDLEQVHLVLGFEGLAYTDPDYYALAMFSNLLGGGMSSRLFQEVREKRGLAYSIYSFLSSYADGGIFGVYAGTGQDQVRELLPVIAEELSGLALTMAADELNRVRVQMKAGLLMAQESTGARCEQMAQQLLIYGRSLPLEEIVEKIEAVDATAIARVSARVLSSNPTYASLGPLKKLGRLDELGLSFN
;
A
#
# COMPACT_ATOMS: atom_id res chain seq x y z
N ASP A 1 -0.25 -0.24 -20.74
CA ASP A 1 -1.14 0.86 -20.36
C ASP A 1 -2.47 0.33 -19.83
N THR A 2 -2.42 -0.41 -18.75
CA THR A 2 -3.56 -0.99 -18.06
C THR A 2 -4.22 0.13 -17.23
N PRO A 3 -5.48 0.52 -17.45
CA PRO A 3 -6.10 1.66 -16.77
C PRO A 3 -6.13 1.54 -15.25
N ASP A 4 -6.30 0.33 -14.75
CA ASP A 4 -6.26 -0.01 -13.33
C ASP A 4 -4.88 0.18 -12.68
N ASP A 5 -3.76 0.12 -13.45
CA ASP A 5 -2.42 0.47 -12.97
C ASP A 5 -2.17 1.99 -13.09
N VAL A 6 -2.58 2.60 -14.22
CA VAL A 6 -2.34 4.03 -14.48
C VAL A 6 -3.03 4.93 -13.45
N VAL A 7 -4.21 4.56 -12.95
CA VAL A 7 -4.89 5.34 -11.91
C VAL A 7 -4.08 5.43 -10.61
N PHE A 8 -3.28 4.39 -10.29
CA PHE A 8 -2.37 4.43 -9.14
C PHE A 8 -1.18 5.36 -9.37
N ASP A 9 -0.64 5.44 -10.59
CA ASP A 9 0.40 6.42 -10.92
C ASP A 9 -0.13 7.87 -10.75
N HIS A 10 -1.37 8.15 -11.21
CA HIS A 10 -2.01 9.45 -10.99
C HIS A 10 -2.24 9.75 -9.51
N PHE A 11 -2.69 8.75 -8.77
CA PHE A 11 -2.88 8.86 -7.32
C PHE A 11 -1.56 9.16 -6.61
N GLN A 12 -0.51 8.39 -6.90
CA GLN A 12 0.81 8.55 -6.30
C GLN A 12 1.42 9.94 -6.60
N ALA A 13 1.34 10.36 -7.87
CA ALA A 13 1.83 11.68 -8.30
C ALA A 13 1.09 12.82 -7.58
N ARG A 14 -0.18 12.63 -7.27
CA ARG A 14 -0.99 13.65 -6.60
C ARG A 14 -0.81 13.62 -5.07
N ALA A 15 -0.65 12.44 -4.48
CA ALA A 15 -0.35 12.30 -3.07
C ALA A 15 1.00 12.93 -2.69
N TYR A 16 2.00 12.84 -3.59
CA TYR A 16 3.38 13.32 -3.38
C TYR A 16 3.88 14.19 -4.55
N PRO A 17 3.26 15.36 -4.81
CA PRO A 17 3.63 16.20 -5.93
C PRO A 17 5.07 16.71 -5.81
N ASP A 18 5.78 16.74 -6.95
CA ASP A 18 7.16 17.24 -7.08
C ASP A 18 8.19 16.52 -6.19
N GLN A 19 7.89 15.31 -5.72
CA GLN A 19 8.75 14.49 -4.87
C GLN A 19 9.13 13.18 -5.56
N PRO A 20 10.26 12.55 -5.19
CA PRO A 20 10.64 11.24 -5.73
C PRO A 20 9.55 10.17 -5.53
N MET A 21 8.85 10.18 -4.39
CA MET A 21 7.77 9.25 -4.07
C MET A 21 6.57 9.37 -5.02
N GLY A 22 6.32 10.53 -5.61
CA GLY A 22 5.23 10.76 -6.56
C GLY A 22 5.56 10.38 -8.01
N ARG A 23 6.77 9.90 -8.31
CA ARG A 23 7.16 9.53 -9.67
C ARG A 23 6.68 8.12 -10.00
N PRO A 24 6.20 7.88 -11.25
CA PRO A 24 5.84 6.52 -11.67
C PRO A 24 7.07 5.61 -11.64
N ILE A 25 6.90 4.39 -11.14
CA ILE A 25 7.99 3.41 -10.99
C ILE A 25 8.62 3.06 -12.35
N LEU A 26 7.82 2.95 -13.38
CA LEU A 26 8.29 2.63 -14.74
C LEU A 26 8.93 3.82 -15.46
N GLY A 27 8.84 5.02 -14.89
CA GLY A 27 9.31 6.25 -15.52
C GLY A 27 8.44 6.68 -16.72
N THR A 28 8.88 7.74 -17.41
CA THR A 28 8.23 8.15 -18.65
C THR A 28 8.88 7.47 -19.87
N LYS A 29 8.15 7.39 -20.97
CA LYS A 29 8.63 6.83 -22.24
C LYS A 29 9.94 7.47 -22.69
N GLU A 30 10.05 8.80 -22.53
CA GLU A 30 11.22 9.59 -22.91
C GLU A 30 12.43 9.21 -22.06
N LEU A 31 12.26 9.05 -20.74
CA LEU A 31 13.31 8.62 -19.83
C LEU A 31 13.79 7.20 -20.15
N VAL A 32 12.87 6.26 -20.38
CA VAL A 32 13.20 4.88 -20.71
C VAL A 32 13.97 4.78 -22.02
N LEU A 33 13.56 5.54 -23.04
CA LEU A 33 14.27 5.59 -24.32
C LEU A 33 15.65 6.29 -24.21
N GLY A 34 15.85 7.13 -23.20
CA GLY A 34 17.11 7.86 -22.96
C GLY A 34 18.14 7.09 -22.13
N PHE A 35 17.78 5.97 -21.52
CA PHE A 35 18.74 5.21 -20.70
C PHE A 35 19.83 4.56 -21.55
N SER A 36 21.07 4.89 -21.22
CA SER A 36 22.25 4.23 -21.75
C SER A 36 22.75 3.13 -20.80
N ARG A 37 23.55 2.21 -21.32
CA ARG A 37 24.26 1.22 -20.49
C ARG A 37 25.07 1.92 -19.38
N ASP A 38 25.75 3.00 -19.72
CA ASP A 38 26.65 3.70 -18.78
C ASP A 38 25.85 4.35 -17.66
N SER A 39 24.72 5.01 -17.95
CA SER A 39 23.84 5.58 -16.91
C SER A 39 23.30 4.52 -15.95
N ILE A 40 23.00 3.30 -16.44
CA ILE A 40 22.56 2.19 -15.58
C ILE A 40 23.72 1.68 -14.72
N CYS A 41 24.92 1.53 -15.30
CA CYS A 41 26.11 1.10 -14.55
C CYS A 41 26.49 2.12 -13.46
N ASP A 42 26.43 3.41 -13.78
CA ASP A 42 26.70 4.49 -12.83
C ASP A 42 25.69 4.48 -11.66
N TYR A 43 24.40 4.28 -11.98
CA TYR A 43 23.36 4.15 -10.96
C TYR A 43 23.58 2.94 -10.04
N LEU A 44 23.92 1.77 -10.61
CA LEU A 44 24.26 0.57 -9.83
C LEU A 44 25.46 0.82 -8.92
N GLY A 45 26.54 1.40 -9.47
CA GLY A 45 27.74 1.71 -8.70
C GLY A 45 27.52 2.67 -7.55
N ALA A 46 26.62 3.64 -7.72
CA ALA A 46 26.29 4.63 -6.69
C ALA A 46 25.34 4.10 -5.62
N ASN A 47 24.39 3.22 -5.98
CA ASN A 47 23.26 2.87 -5.10
C ASN A 47 23.33 1.45 -4.53
N TYR A 48 23.94 0.49 -5.23
CA TYR A 48 24.04 -0.91 -4.77
C TYR A 48 25.30 -1.10 -3.93
N THR A 49 25.27 -0.58 -2.71
CA THR A 49 26.38 -0.65 -1.76
C THR A 49 26.08 -1.65 -0.64
N PHE A 50 27.10 -2.31 -0.09
CA PHE A 50 26.92 -3.35 0.93
C PHE A 50 26.05 -2.94 2.13
N PRO A 51 26.17 -1.73 2.70
CA PRO A 51 25.30 -1.32 3.80
C PRO A 51 23.80 -1.27 3.45
N ARG A 52 23.46 -1.28 2.15
CA ARG A 52 22.08 -1.21 1.64
C ARG A 52 21.59 -2.53 1.09
N MET A 53 22.37 -3.61 1.18
CA MET A 53 22.04 -4.90 0.57
C MET A 53 21.80 -5.94 1.65
N VAL A 54 20.77 -6.73 1.46
CA VAL A 54 20.46 -7.92 2.23
C VAL A 54 20.38 -9.10 1.28
N VAL A 55 21.08 -10.18 1.60
CA VAL A 55 20.93 -11.48 0.94
C VAL A 55 20.12 -12.38 1.86
N SER A 56 18.97 -12.83 1.37
CA SER A 56 18.08 -13.74 2.08
C SER A 56 17.88 -15.01 1.28
N ALA A 57 17.82 -16.13 1.96
CA ALA A 57 17.54 -17.43 1.35
C ALA A 57 16.73 -18.30 2.31
N ALA A 58 15.80 -19.09 1.76
CA ALA A 58 15.02 -20.05 2.52
C ALA A 58 14.80 -21.32 1.70
N GLY A 59 14.88 -22.49 2.33
CA GLY A 59 14.70 -23.79 1.69
C GLY A 59 15.77 -24.79 2.10
N ASN A 60 16.01 -25.79 1.26
CA ASN A 60 17.03 -26.81 1.50
C ASN A 60 18.43 -26.28 1.11
N LEU A 61 19.08 -25.56 2.01
CA LEU A 61 20.39 -24.97 1.80
C LEU A 61 21.30 -25.14 3.02
N ASP A 62 22.61 -25.10 2.78
CA ASP A 62 23.63 -25.00 3.83
C ASP A 62 24.01 -23.52 4.02
N HIS A 63 23.88 -23.03 5.24
CA HIS A 63 24.13 -21.62 5.58
C HIS A 63 25.60 -21.24 5.34
N ARG A 64 26.56 -22.10 5.69
CA ARG A 64 27.99 -21.79 5.52
C ARG A 64 28.38 -21.72 4.07
N ALA A 65 27.88 -22.66 3.26
CA ALA A 65 28.12 -22.65 1.81
C ALA A 65 27.53 -21.40 1.15
N LEU A 66 26.33 -20.96 1.58
CA LEU A 66 25.73 -19.72 1.11
C LEU A 66 26.58 -18.48 1.48
N VAL A 67 27.03 -18.39 2.73
CA VAL A 67 27.86 -17.28 3.19
C VAL A 67 29.18 -17.21 2.41
N GLU A 68 29.83 -18.37 2.17
CA GLU A 68 31.05 -18.42 1.37
C GLU A 68 30.82 -18.01 -0.09
N MET A 69 29.73 -18.49 -0.70
CA MET A 69 29.35 -18.12 -2.07
C MET A 69 29.10 -16.62 -2.20
N VAL A 70 28.36 -16.01 -1.28
CA VAL A 70 28.07 -14.58 -1.25
C VAL A 70 29.34 -13.78 -1.02
N GLY A 71 30.18 -14.21 -0.06
CA GLY A 71 31.48 -13.55 0.21
C GLY A 71 32.40 -13.54 -1.00
N ASN A 72 32.45 -14.63 -1.76
CA ASN A 72 33.23 -14.72 -3.00
C ASN A 72 32.64 -13.88 -4.15
N ALA A 73 31.32 -13.75 -4.21
CA ALA A 73 30.65 -12.97 -5.26
C ALA A 73 30.73 -11.44 -5.02
N PHE A 74 30.83 -11.03 -3.76
CA PHE A 74 30.88 -9.62 -3.34
C PHE A 74 32.20 -9.27 -2.64
N ASP A 75 33.34 -9.60 -3.26
CA ASP A 75 34.69 -9.40 -2.72
C ASP A 75 35.15 -7.95 -2.64
N LYS A 76 34.53 -7.07 -3.44
CA LYS A 76 34.89 -5.63 -3.52
C LYS A 76 33.69 -4.76 -3.14
N PRO A 77 33.70 -4.18 -1.94
CA PRO A 77 32.64 -3.25 -1.56
C PRO A 77 32.67 -2.03 -2.51
N PRO A 78 31.54 -1.66 -3.12
CA PRO A 78 31.44 -0.37 -3.80
C PRO A 78 31.67 0.76 -2.80
N SER A 79 32.20 1.90 -3.30
CA SER A 79 32.48 3.08 -2.48
C SER A 79 31.22 3.51 -1.70
N LYS A 80 31.40 3.93 -0.45
CA LYS A 80 30.33 4.47 0.38
C LYS A 80 29.73 5.71 -0.30
N SER A 81 28.49 5.64 -0.68
CA SER A 81 27.66 6.81 -0.99
C SER A 81 26.64 6.96 0.13
N GLU A 82 26.81 7.94 1.00
CA GLU A 82 25.77 8.39 1.92
C GLU A 82 24.85 9.33 1.13
N GLN A 83 23.79 8.80 0.57
CA GLN A 83 22.70 9.63 0.04
C GLN A 83 21.76 9.96 1.19
N SER A 84 21.61 11.25 1.49
CA SER A 84 20.54 11.75 2.33
C SER A 84 19.22 11.61 1.55
N VAL A 85 18.30 10.84 2.09
CA VAL A 85 16.93 10.74 1.56
C VAL A 85 16.07 11.74 2.33
N GLU A 86 15.46 12.69 1.63
CA GLU A 86 14.47 13.56 2.25
C GLU A 86 13.19 12.78 2.51
N PRO A 87 12.59 12.87 3.72
CA PRO A 87 11.32 12.23 4.03
C PRO A 87 10.21 12.70 3.09
N ALA A 88 9.41 11.75 2.63
CA ALA A 88 8.25 12.06 1.80
C ALA A 88 7.18 12.81 2.61
N LYS A 89 6.50 13.78 1.95
CA LYS A 89 5.43 14.57 2.56
C LYS A 89 4.15 14.35 1.77
N TYR A 90 3.21 13.69 2.39
CA TYR A 90 1.88 13.51 1.82
C TYR A 90 1.15 14.85 1.80
N LEU A 91 0.54 15.22 0.66
CA LEU A 91 -0.17 16.48 0.48
C LEU A 91 -1.64 16.30 0.11
N GLY A 92 -1.97 15.25 -0.61
CA GLY A 92 -3.32 15.01 -1.09
C GLY A 92 -3.76 15.88 -2.25
N GLY A 93 -5.02 15.73 -2.66
CA GLY A 93 -5.69 16.48 -3.72
C GLY A 93 -6.20 15.60 -4.87
N ASP A 94 -6.66 16.22 -5.96
CA ASP A 94 -7.39 15.55 -7.03
C ASP A 94 -6.57 15.36 -8.29
N ALA A 95 -6.71 14.19 -8.95
CA ALA A 95 -6.22 13.90 -10.29
C ALA A 95 -7.33 13.20 -11.09
N THR A 96 -7.74 13.82 -12.20
CA THR A 96 -8.78 13.26 -13.07
C THR A 96 -8.28 13.16 -14.50
N ASP A 97 -8.52 12.00 -15.14
CA ASP A 97 -8.12 11.75 -16.52
C ASP A 97 -9.33 11.17 -17.30
N ASP A 98 -9.99 12.03 -18.10
CA ASP A 98 -11.17 11.64 -18.88
C ASP A 98 -10.73 10.90 -20.15
N ARG A 99 -10.97 9.59 -20.17
CA ARG A 99 -10.68 8.71 -21.30
C ARG A 99 -11.92 7.91 -21.70
N ASP A 100 -12.01 7.59 -22.97
CA ASP A 100 -13.05 6.71 -23.52
C ASP A 100 -12.71 5.25 -23.19
N LEU A 101 -13.14 4.80 -22.00
CA LEU A 101 -12.96 3.45 -21.48
C LEU A 101 -14.33 2.85 -21.12
N GLU A 102 -14.38 1.52 -20.98
CA GLU A 102 -15.61 0.82 -20.56
C GLU A 102 -15.95 1.06 -19.09
N GLN A 103 -14.95 1.31 -18.25
CA GLN A 103 -15.10 1.49 -16.80
C GLN A 103 -14.43 2.77 -16.31
N VAL A 104 -14.91 3.25 -15.18
CA VAL A 104 -14.23 4.25 -14.35
C VAL A 104 -13.40 3.53 -13.31
N HIS A 105 -12.10 3.80 -13.30
CA HIS A 105 -11.17 3.38 -12.25
C HIS A 105 -10.96 4.53 -11.29
N LEU A 106 -11.13 4.29 -10.01
CA LEU A 106 -10.93 5.32 -9.00
C LEU A 106 -10.11 4.80 -7.83
N VAL A 107 -9.33 5.71 -7.27
CA VAL A 107 -8.58 5.52 -6.02
C VAL A 107 -8.88 6.69 -5.10
N LEU A 108 -9.38 6.40 -3.92
CA LEU A 108 -9.53 7.35 -2.83
C LEU A 108 -8.59 6.95 -1.71
N GLY A 109 -7.73 7.83 -1.26
CA GLY A 109 -6.79 7.47 -0.21
C GLY A 109 -6.37 8.62 0.67
N PHE A 110 -5.61 8.28 1.69
CA PHE A 110 -5.19 9.12 2.80
C PHE A 110 -3.74 8.86 3.16
N GLU A 111 -3.15 9.75 3.93
CA GLU A 111 -1.85 9.50 4.54
C GLU A 111 -1.91 8.25 5.42
N GLY A 112 -1.09 7.26 5.10
CA GLY A 112 -0.94 6.03 5.87
C GLY A 112 0.18 6.14 6.90
N LEU A 113 0.60 5.00 7.43
CA LEU A 113 1.59 4.91 8.49
C LEU A 113 2.87 4.23 8.00
N ALA A 114 4.00 4.61 8.58
CA ALA A 114 5.26 3.92 8.40
C ALA A 114 5.21 2.48 8.97
N TYR A 115 6.05 1.57 8.47
CA TYR A 115 6.14 0.21 8.99
C TYR A 115 6.46 0.14 10.49
N THR A 116 7.21 1.12 11.01
CA THR A 116 7.64 1.18 12.41
C THR A 116 6.66 1.89 13.33
N ASP A 117 5.55 2.42 12.79
CA ASP A 117 4.55 3.12 13.58
C ASP A 117 3.85 2.15 14.55
N PRO A 118 3.65 2.52 15.82
CA PRO A 118 2.95 1.68 16.80
C PRO A 118 1.55 1.25 16.37
N ASP A 119 0.85 2.06 15.57
CA ASP A 119 -0.49 1.80 15.08
C ASP A 119 -0.52 1.06 13.73
N TYR A 120 0.63 0.61 13.19
CA TYR A 120 0.71 -0.09 11.91
C TYR A 120 -0.25 -1.29 11.82
N TYR A 121 -0.25 -2.18 12.84
CA TYR A 121 -1.13 -3.35 12.87
C TYR A 121 -2.61 -2.98 13.03
N ALA A 122 -2.91 -1.90 13.74
CA ALA A 122 -4.27 -1.38 13.83
C ALA A 122 -4.77 -0.88 12.46
N LEU A 123 -3.91 -0.16 11.71
CA LEU A 123 -4.23 0.27 10.34
C LEU A 123 -4.37 -0.92 9.38
N ALA A 124 -3.51 -1.92 9.49
CA ALA A 124 -3.62 -3.14 8.69
C ALA A 124 -4.93 -3.89 8.96
N MET A 125 -5.37 -3.96 10.23
CA MET A 125 -6.67 -4.54 10.60
C MET A 125 -7.84 -3.69 10.12
N PHE A 126 -7.77 -2.35 10.25
CA PHE A 126 -8.76 -1.44 9.72
C PHE A 126 -8.94 -1.61 8.21
N SER A 127 -7.84 -1.69 7.47
CA SER A 127 -7.88 -1.96 6.03
C SER A 127 -8.55 -3.31 5.73
N ASN A 128 -8.20 -4.38 6.45
CA ASN A 128 -8.82 -5.69 6.24
C ASN A 128 -10.33 -5.70 6.57
N LEU A 129 -10.76 -5.02 7.63
CA LEU A 129 -12.18 -4.85 7.97
C LEU A 129 -12.94 -4.14 6.84
N LEU A 130 -12.33 -3.09 6.30
CA LEU A 130 -12.96 -2.26 5.29
C LEU A 130 -13.05 -2.95 3.93
N GLY A 131 -11.94 -3.47 3.39
CA GLY A 131 -11.87 -3.97 2.01
C GLY A 131 -10.93 -5.15 1.79
N GLY A 132 -10.57 -5.92 2.84
CA GLY A 132 -9.56 -6.99 2.75
C GLY A 132 -10.07 -8.35 2.26
N GLY A 133 -11.32 -8.47 1.81
CA GLY A 133 -11.85 -9.73 1.29
C GLY A 133 -13.37 -9.75 1.16
N MET A 134 -13.92 -10.92 0.80
CA MET A 134 -15.37 -11.07 0.52
C MET A 134 -16.28 -10.76 1.72
N SER A 135 -15.81 -10.90 2.95
CA SER A 135 -16.56 -10.57 4.16
C SER A 135 -16.32 -9.14 4.67
N SER A 136 -15.55 -8.34 3.95
CA SER A 136 -15.26 -6.94 4.28
C SER A 136 -16.47 -6.05 3.98
N ARG A 137 -16.52 -4.88 4.62
CA ARG A 137 -17.66 -3.98 4.50
C ARG A 137 -17.87 -3.46 3.09
N LEU A 138 -16.81 -2.97 2.44
CA LEU A 138 -16.94 -2.49 1.06
C LEU A 138 -17.38 -3.57 0.09
N PHE A 139 -16.85 -4.80 0.24
CA PHE A 139 -17.29 -5.89 -0.61
C PHE A 139 -18.78 -6.18 -0.43
N GLN A 140 -19.26 -6.26 0.82
CA GLN A 140 -20.64 -6.53 1.13
C GLN A 140 -21.59 -5.39 0.74
N GLU A 141 -21.26 -4.14 1.09
CA GLU A 141 -22.15 -3.00 0.87
C GLU A 141 -22.16 -2.54 -0.59
N VAL A 142 -21.02 -2.54 -1.24
CA VAL A 142 -20.84 -1.99 -2.59
C VAL A 142 -21.12 -3.04 -3.66
N ARG A 143 -20.48 -4.21 -3.55
CA ARG A 143 -20.56 -5.24 -4.58
C ARG A 143 -21.77 -6.14 -4.43
N GLU A 144 -21.97 -6.74 -3.24
CA GLU A 144 -22.99 -7.75 -3.05
C GLU A 144 -24.41 -7.15 -2.91
N LYS A 145 -24.57 -6.10 -2.09
CA LYS A 145 -25.91 -5.54 -1.82
C LYS A 145 -26.37 -4.56 -2.90
N ARG A 146 -25.47 -3.73 -3.43
CA ARG A 146 -25.82 -2.65 -4.35
C ARG A 146 -25.39 -2.87 -5.79
N GLY A 147 -24.41 -3.77 -6.03
CA GLY A 147 -23.89 -4.02 -7.38
C GLY A 147 -23.21 -2.81 -8.04
N LEU A 148 -22.63 -1.90 -7.24
CA LEU A 148 -22.08 -0.64 -7.73
C LEU A 148 -20.67 -0.80 -8.33
N ALA A 149 -19.91 -1.81 -7.90
CA ALA A 149 -18.57 -2.07 -8.44
C ALA A 149 -18.31 -3.58 -8.53
N TYR A 150 -17.64 -4.01 -9.59
CA TYR A 150 -17.18 -5.40 -9.71
C TYR A 150 -15.91 -5.65 -8.89
N SER A 151 -14.99 -4.71 -8.93
CA SER A 151 -13.75 -4.73 -8.15
C SER A 151 -13.77 -3.61 -7.14
N ILE A 152 -13.66 -3.95 -5.86
CA ILE A 152 -13.48 -2.99 -4.77
C ILE A 152 -12.64 -3.63 -3.67
N TYR A 153 -11.62 -2.91 -3.21
CA TYR A 153 -10.75 -3.33 -2.12
C TYR A 153 -10.04 -2.14 -1.48
N SER A 154 -9.63 -2.31 -0.25
CA SER A 154 -8.71 -1.39 0.42
C SER A 154 -7.29 -1.91 0.34
N PHE A 155 -6.32 -1.01 0.36
CA PHE A 155 -4.91 -1.32 0.35
C PHE A 155 -4.13 -0.46 1.32
N LEU A 156 -3.00 -0.97 1.75
CA LEU A 156 -2.04 -0.29 2.61
C LEU A 156 -0.64 -0.43 1.99
N SER A 157 0.00 0.70 1.73
CA SER A 157 1.39 0.76 1.29
C SER A 157 2.18 1.55 2.33
N SER A 158 2.97 0.84 3.14
CA SER A 158 3.83 1.46 4.15
C SER A 158 5.27 1.54 3.68
N TYR A 159 5.97 2.58 4.10
CA TYR A 159 7.36 2.85 3.82
C TYR A 159 8.12 3.07 5.12
N ALA A 160 9.40 3.43 5.04
CA ALA A 160 10.22 3.68 6.23
C ALA A 160 9.82 4.96 6.98
N ASP A 161 9.32 5.96 6.24
CA ASP A 161 9.05 7.32 6.72
C ASP A 161 7.57 7.75 6.62
N GLY A 162 6.68 6.88 6.13
CA GLY A 162 5.26 7.17 5.97
C GLY A 162 4.52 6.03 5.31
N GLY A 163 3.39 6.34 4.68
CA GLY A 163 2.60 5.36 3.95
C GLY A 163 1.39 5.95 3.27
N ILE A 164 0.65 5.09 2.62
CA ILE A 164 -0.64 5.37 1.99
C ILE A 164 -1.64 4.33 2.46
N PHE A 165 -2.82 4.76 2.83
CA PHE A 165 -4.00 3.93 2.97
C PHE A 165 -5.02 4.35 1.91
N GLY A 166 -5.64 3.41 1.21
CA GLY A 166 -6.60 3.76 0.17
C GLY A 166 -7.62 2.67 -0.14
N VAL A 167 -8.59 3.06 -0.96
CA VAL A 167 -9.62 2.22 -1.54
C VAL A 167 -9.56 2.37 -3.04
N TYR A 168 -9.48 1.25 -3.74
CA TYR A 168 -9.65 1.17 -5.19
C TYR A 168 -11.06 0.66 -5.51
N ALA A 169 -11.66 1.20 -6.58
CA ALA A 169 -12.87 0.63 -7.17
C ALA A 169 -12.89 0.79 -8.69
N GLY A 170 -13.33 -0.30 -9.37
CA GLY A 170 -13.68 -0.31 -10.79
C GLY A 170 -15.20 -0.36 -10.94
N THR A 171 -15.79 0.66 -11.59
CA THR A 171 -17.24 0.86 -11.65
C THR A 171 -17.70 1.36 -13.01
N GLY A 172 -18.98 1.31 -13.29
CA GLY A 172 -19.57 1.93 -14.46
C GLY A 172 -19.76 3.45 -14.31
N GLN A 173 -19.83 4.15 -15.42
CA GLN A 173 -20.01 5.62 -15.44
C GLN A 173 -21.29 6.07 -14.69
N ASP A 174 -22.35 5.28 -14.71
CA ASP A 174 -23.63 5.64 -14.09
C ASP A 174 -23.65 5.39 -12.59
N GLN A 175 -22.86 4.42 -12.10
CA GLN A 175 -22.79 3.99 -10.72
C GLN A 175 -21.84 4.84 -9.85
N VAL A 176 -20.88 5.52 -10.47
CA VAL A 176 -19.79 6.20 -9.75
C VAL A 176 -20.29 7.26 -8.75
N ARG A 177 -21.39 7.97 -9.06
CA ARG A 177 -21.97 8.98 -8.17
C ARG A 177 -22.59 8.39 -6.91
N GLU A 178 -23.14 7.18 -7.00
CA GLU A 178 -23.71 6.46 -5.86
C GLU A 178 -22.61 5.75 -5.05
N LEU A 179 -21.56 5.29 -5.71
CA LEU A 179 -20.47 4.54 -5.12
C LEU A 179 -19.67 5.36 -4.09
N LEU A 180 -19.29 6.60 -4.43
CA LEU A 180 -18.40 7.41 -3.59
C LEU A 180 -18.99 7.75 -2.21
N PRO A 181 -20.28 8.15 -2.09
CA PRO A 181 -20.93 8.33 -0.79
C PRO A 181 -20.94 7.05 0.06
N VAL A 182 -21.15 5.88 -0.54
CA VAL A 182 -21.13 4.60 0.18
C VAL A 182 -19.71 4.29 0.70
N ILE A 183 -18.67 4.52 -0.10
CA ILE A 183 -17.29 4.36 0.36
C ILE A 183 -17.00 5.31 1.55
N ALA A 184 -17.42 6.57 1.45
CA ALA A 184 -17.21 7.56 2.51
C ALA A 184 -17.97 7.19 3.81
N GLU A 185 -19.18 6.70 3.70
CA GLU A 185 -19.99 6.22 4.83
C GLU A 185 -19.32 5.04 5.53
N GLU A 186 -18.84 4.05 4.77
CA GLU A 186 -18.15 2.89 5.35
C GLU A 186 -16.80 3.27 5.97
N LEU A 187 -16.04 4.18 5.36
CA LEU A 187 -14.79 4.69 5.90
C LEU A 187 -14.99 5.37 7.26
N SER A 188 -15.93 6.31 7.34
CA SER A 188 -16.18 7.10 8.56
C SER A 188 -16.97 6.31 9.61
N GLY A 189 -17.88 5.44 9.19
CA GLY A 189 -18.78 4.68 10.06
C GLY A 189 -18.16 3.41 10.65
N LEU A 190 -17.10 2.83 10.05
CA LEU A 190 -16.56 1.54 10.45
C LEU A 190 -16.19 1.48 11.93
N ALA A 191 -15.41 2.43 12.40
CA ALA A 191 -14.93 2.45 13.79
C ALA A 191 -16.06 2.60 14.82
N LEU A 192 -17.17 3.24 14.44
CA LEU A 192 -18.33 3.50 15.31
C LEU A 192 -19.29 2.30 15.37
N THR A 193 -19.40 1.56 14.27
CA THR A 193 -20.42 0.51 14.10
C THR A 193 -19.83 -0.91 14.05
N MET A 194 -18.52 -1.05 14.20
CA MET A 194 -17.81 -2.34 14.15
C MET A 194 -18.28 -3.26 15.28
N ALA A 195 -18.75 -4.44 14.92
CA ALA A 195 -19.06 -5.48 15.88
C ALA A 195 -17.81 -6.24 16.34
N ALA A 196 -17.82 -6.77 17.55
CA ALA A 196 -16.67 -7.49 18.13
C ALA A 196 -16.31 -8.76 17.33
N ASP A 197 -17.29 -9.41 16.72
CA ASP A 197 -17.07 -10.59 15.88
C ASP A 197 -16.42 -10.25 14.52
N GLU A 198 -16.67 -9.07 13.95
CA GLU A 198 -15.97 -8.58 12.76
C GLU A 198 -14.46 -8.43 13.05
N LEU A 199 -14.11 -7.76 14.15
CA LEU A 199 -12.72 -7.59 14.56
C LEU A 199 -12.04 -8.93 14.84
N ASN A 200 -12.73 -9.85 15.52
CA ASN A 200 -12.20 -11.17 15.80
C ASN A 200 -11.99 -12.01 14.52
N ARG A 201 -12.92 -11.93 13.57
CA ARG A 201 -12.79 -12.60 12.27
C ARG A 201 -11.54 -12.13 11.51
N VAL A 202 -11.31 -10.81 11.42
CA VAL A 202 -10.13 -10.26 10.76
C VAL A 202 -8.84 -10.64 11.48
N ARG A 203 -8.84 -10.63 12.82
CA ARG A 203 -7.69 -11.08 13.62
C ARG A 203 -7.32 -12.54 13.32
N VAL A 204 -8.31 -13.43 13.27
CA VAL A 204 -8.10 -14.84 12.91
C VAL A 204 -7.60 -14.98 11.48
N GLN A 205 -8.17 -14.22 10.54
CA GLN A 205 -7.78 -14.23 9.12
C GLN A 205 -6.32 -13.77 8.95
N MET A 206 -5.91 -12.68 9.59
CA MET A 206 -4.54 -12.17 9.51
C MET A 206 -3.52 -13.18 10.08
N LYS A 207 -3.83 -13.78 11.23
CA LYS A 207 -2.97 -14.83 11.82
C LYS A 207 -2.89 -16.07 10.93
N ALA A 208 -4.00 -16.52 10.37
CA ALA A 208 -4.02 -17.65 9.44
C ALA A 208 -3.18 -17.35 8.19
N GLY A 209 -3.29 -16.16 7.60
CA GLY A 209 -2.47 -15.73 6.47
C GLY A 209 -0.98 -15.71 6.80
N LEU A 210 -0.62 -15.20 7.99
CA LEU A 210 0.75 -15.18 8.48
C LEU A 210 1.33 -16.60 8.65
N LEU A 211 0.55 -17.53 9.23
CA LEU A 211 0.97 -18.93 9.39
C LEU A 211 1.11 -19.64 8.05
N MET A 212 0.15 -19.47 7.13
CA MET A 212 0.22 -20.07 5.80
C MET A 212 1.41 -19.54 5.00
N ALA A 213 1.80 -18.27 5.17
CA ALA A 213 2.97 -17.71 4.51
C ALA A 213 4.28 -18.40 4.95
N GLN A 214 4.34 -18.97 6.15
CA GLN A 214 5.50 -19.73 6.63
C GLN A 214 5.71 -21.06 5.88
N GLU A 215 4.70 -21.60 5.24
CA GLU A 215 4.79 -22.80 4.40
C GLU A 215 5.53 -22.54 3.06
N SER A 216 5.57 -21.27 2.61
CA SER A 216 6.21 -20.86 1.36
C SER A 216 7.67 -20.43 1.60
N THR A 217 8.62 -21.12 0.95
CA THR A 217 10.03 -20.71 1.00
C THR A 217 10.26 -19.32 0.41
N GLY A 218 9.54 -18.96 -0.67
CA GLY A 218 9.58 -17.62 -1.27
C GLY A 218 9.11 -16.54 -0.30
N ALA A 219 7.93 -16.72 0.30
CA ALA A 219 7.38 -15.77 1.27
C ALA A 219 8.29 -15.60 2.50
N ARG A 220 8.86 -16.69 3.02
CA ARG A 220 9.83 -16.63 4.14
C ARG A 220 11.09 -15.86 3.76
N CYS A 221 11.63 -16.12 2.55
CA CYS A 221 12.81 -15.42 2.05
C CYS A 221 12.57 -13.92 1.93
N GLU A 222 11.46 -13.53 1.33
CA GLU A 222 11.08 -12.13 1.16
C GLU A 222 10.81 -11.44 2.50
N GLN A 223 10.05 -12.07 3.39
CA GLN A 223 9.75 -11.54 4.72
C GLN A 223 11.03 -11.28 5.53
N MET A 224 11.99 -12.22 5.54
CA MET A 224 13.26 -12.03 6.24
C MET A 224 14.06 -10.86 5.67
N ALA A 225 14.13 -10.74 4.34
CA ALA A 225 14.82 -9.62 3.70
C ALA A 225 14.18 -8.27 4.05
N GLN A 226 12.86 -8.17 3.93
CA GLN A 226 12.12 -6.96 4.29
C GLN A 226 12.29 -6.58 5.75
N GLN A 227 12.19 -7.55 6.67
CA GLN A 227 12.35 -7.29 8.10
C GLN A 227 13.75 -6.76 8.43
N LEU A 228 14.80 -7.31 7.81
CA LEU A 228 16.16 -6.80 7.98
C LEU A 228 16.34 -5.39 7.44
N LEU A 229 15.76 -5.09 6.28
CA LEU A 229 15.83 -3.75 5.66
C LEU A 229 15.06 -2.70 6.46
N ILE A 230 13.89 -3.06 7.02
CA ILE A 230 12.99 -2.13 7.71
C ILE A 230 13.36 -1.98 9.19
N TYR A 231 13.59 -3.10 9.87
CA TYR A 231 13.75 -3.13 11.33
C TYR A 231 15.20 -3.40 11.78
N GLY A 232 16.11 -3.72 10.85
CA GLY A 232 17.48 -4.14 11.18
C GLY A 232 17.56 -5.49 11.88
N ARG A 233 16.44 -6.22 12.01
CA ARG A 233 16.35 -7.52 12.66
C ARG A 233 15.22 -8.37 12.11
N SER A 234 15.29 -9.67 12.29
CA SER A 234 14.16 -10.55 12.09
C SER A 234 13.14 -10.39 13.21
N LEU A 235 11.86 -10.40 12.88
CA LEU A 235 10.75 -10.40 13.83
C LEU A 235 10.28 -11.83 14.06
N PRO A 236 10.33 -12.35 15.31
CA PRO A 236 9.72 -13.62 15.64
C PRO A 236 8.23 -13.62 15.28
N LEU A 237 7.72 -14.78 14.87
CA LEU A 237 6.31 -14.95 14.52
C LEU A 237 5.40 -14.57 15.70
N GLU A 238 5.82 -14.98 16.90
CA GLU A 238 5.12 -14.72 18.16
C GLU A 238 4.97 -13.21 18.41
N GLU A 239 6.01 -12.41 18.15
CA GLU A 239 5.96 -10.95 18.30
C GLU A 239 4.93 -10.33 17.36
N ILE A 240 4.84 -10.80 16.12
CA ILE A 240 3.85 -10.31 15.16
C ILE A 240 2.44 -10.69 15.59
N VAL A 241 2.26 -11.94 16.05
CA VAL A 241 0.97 -12.42 16.57
C VAL A 241 0.53 -11.62 17.79
N GLU A 242 1.42 -11.34 18.74
CA GLU A 242 1.13 -10.51 19.92
C GLU A 242 0.68 -9.10 19.52
N LYS A 243 1.32 -8.48 18.55
CA LYS A 243 0.92 -7.16 18.03
C LYS A 243 -0.47 -7.17 17.37
N ILE A 244 -0.81 -8.23 16.63
CA ILE A 244 -2.14 -8.40 16.04
C ILE A 244 -3.19 -8.65 17.14
N GLU A 245 -2.88 -9.45 18.15
CA GLU A 245 -3.80 -9.72 19.29
C GLU A 245 -4.05 -8.50 20.15
N ALA A 246 -3.08 -7.62 20.30
CA ALA A 246 -3.17 -6.41 21.08
C ALA A 246 -4.10 -5.33 20.47
N VAL A 247 -4.47 -5.46 19.20
CA VAL A 247 -5.38 -4.49 18.55
C VAL A 247 -6.80 -4.68 19.07
N ASP A 248 -7.34 -3.64 19.69
CA ASP A 248 -8.72 -3.56 20.16
C ASP A 248 -9.55 -2.53 19.37
N ALA A 249 -10.82 -2.39 19.69
CA ALA A 249 -11.72 -1.43 19.06
C ALA A 249 -11.25 0.03 19.27
N THR A 250 -10.61 0.32 20.39
CA THR A 250 -10.07 1.65 20.69
C THR A 250 -8.90 1.98 19.76
N ALA A 251 -8.03 1.01 19.49
CA ALA A 251 -6.92 1.17 18.55
C ALA A 251 -7.44 1.39 17.11
N ILE A 252 -8.47 0.65 16.70
CA ILE A 252 -9.13 0.86 15.41
C ILE A 252 -9.73 2.26 15.29
N ALA A 253 -10.46 2.72 16.32
CA ALA A 253 -11.05 4.07 16.33
C ALA A 253 -9.97 5.16 16.27
N ARG A 254 -8.89 5.01 17.03
CA ARG A 254 -7.75 5.94 17.05
C ARG A 254 -7.07 6.04 15.69
N VAL A 255 -6.77 4.91 15.07
CA VAL A 255 -6.08 4.91 13.77
C VAL A 255 -6.98 5.40 12.66
N SER A 256 -8.27 5.05 12.67
CA SER A 256 -9.27 5.56 11.73
C SER A 256 -9.33 7.09 11.79
N ALA A 257 -9.51 7.68 12.97
CA ALA A 257 -9.55 9.13 13.15
C ALA A 257 -8.25 9.81 12.68
N ARG A 258 -7.08 9.21 12.99
CA ARG A 258 -5.77 9.73 12.57
C ARG A 258 -5.64 9.77 11.04
N VAL A 259 -5.96 8.68 10.36
CA VAL A 259 -5.82 8.56 8.91
C VAL A 259 -6.82 9.45 8.18
N LEU A 260 -8.08 9.42 8.58
CA LEU A 260 -9.14 10.20 7.95
C LEU A 260 -9.03 11.71 8.21
N SER A 261 -8.22 12.15 9.18
CA SER A 261 -7.94 13.57 9.40
C SER A 261 -6.95 14.15 8.39
N SER A 262 -6.25 13.33 7.61
CA SER A 262 -5.37 13.81 6.56
C SER A 262 -6.14 14.31 5.34
N ASN A 263 -5.50 15.16 4.54
CA ASN A 263 -6.12 15.62 3.29
C ASN A 263 -6.28 14.45 2.31
N PRO A 264 -7.48 14.12 1.82
CA PRO A 264 -7.67 12.98 0.93
C PRO A 264 -6.97 13.20 -0.42
N THR A 265 -6.51 12.09 -1.00
CA THR A 265 -6.11 12.04 -2.41
C THR A 265 -7.18 11.28 -3.19
N TYR A 266 -7.64 11.86 -4.28
CA TYR A 266 -8.57 11.25 -5.18
C TYR A 266 -7.97 11.19 -6.59
N ALA A 267 -7.96 10.00 -7.19
CA ALA A 267 -7.60 9.82 -8.58
C ALA A 267 -8.70 9.07 -9.32
N SER A 268 -9.03 9.51 -10.52
CA SER A 268 -10.01 8.85 -11.38
C SER A 268 -9.58 8.84 -12.84
N LEU A 269 -9.83 7.73 -13.50
CA LEU A 269 -9.50 7.48 -14.89
C LEU A 269 -10.66 6.75 -15.57
N GLY A 270 -11.13 7.27 -16.69
CA GLY A 270 -12.24 6.67 -17.46
C GLY A 270 -13.23 7.69 -17.97
N PRO A 271 -14.48 7.30 -18.32
CA PRO A 271 -15.52 8.19 -18.80
C PRO A 271 -16.09 9.04 -17.65
N LEU A 272 -15.51 10.22 -17.42
CA LEU A 272 -15.75 11.05 -16.24
C LEU A 272 -16.81 12.17 -16.42
N LYS A 273 -17.48 12.24 -17.56
CA LYS A 273 -18.43 13.34 -17.89
C LYS A 273 -19.53 13.57 -16.85
N LYS A 274 -19.86 12.55 -16.06
CA LYS A 274 -20.87 12.61 -15.00
C LYS A 274 -20.27 12.73 -13.59
N LEU A 275 -18.95 12.71 -13.47
CA LEU A 275 -18.24 12.81 -12.21
C LEU A 275 -17.79 14.25 -12.01
N GLY A 276 -18.00 14.80 -10.82
CA GLY A 276 -17.44 16.05 -10.38
C GLY A 276 -16.07 15.89 -9.72
N ARG A 277 -15.47 16.99 -9.30
CA ARG A 277 -14.29 16.96 -8.43
C ARG A 277 -14.66 16.48 -7.04
N LEU A 278 -13.65 16.04 -6.24
CA LEU A 278 -13.89 15.55 -4.89
C LEU A 278 -14.61 16.57 -3.99
N ASP A 279 -14.23 17.83 -4.09
CA ASP A 279 -14.85 18.94 -3.36
C ASP A 279 -16.32 19.18 -3.74
N GLU A 280 -16.70 18.92 -4.99
CA GLU A 280 -18.06 19.03 -5.50
C GLU A 280 -18.97 17.86 -5.06
N LEU A 281 -18.37 16.73 -4.68
CA LEU A 281 -19.11 15.54 -4.26
C LEU A 281 -19.63 15.64 -2.81
N GLY A 282 -19.22 16.66 -2.05
CA GLY A 282 -19.67 16.90 -0.68
C GLY A 282 -19.34 15.78 0.29
N LEU A 283 -18.29 15.01 0.02
CA LEU A 283 -17.88 13.89 0.88
C LEU A 283 -17.27 14.42 2.17
N SER A 284 -17.70 13.86 3.30
CA SER A 284 -17.13 14.12 4.63
C SER A 284 -16.55 12.83 5.19
N PHE A 285 -15.34 12.90 5.71
CA PHE A 285 -14.63 11.77 6.32
C PHE A 285 -14.42 11.97 7.84
N ASN A 286 -15.03 13.03 8.42
CA ASN A 286 -14.94 13.38 9.85
C ASN A 286 -16.24 13.07 10.57
#